data_84da11be9d250ffd0362c8e219790b9f
#
_entry.id   84da11be9d250ffd0362c8e219790b9f
#
_cell.length_a   1.000
_cell.length_b   1.000
_cell.length_c   1.000
_cell.angle_alpha   90.00
_cell.angle_beta   90.00
_cell.angle_gamma   90.00
#
_symmetry.space_group_name_H-M   'P 1'
#
loop_
_entity.id
_entity.type
_entity.pdbx_description
1 polymer ?
#
loop_
_entity_poly.entity_id
_entity_poly.type
_entity_poly.pdbx_seq_one_letter_code
_entity_poly.pdbx_strand_id
1 'polypeptide(L)'
;MNILGEIIGDFCKVILPIPEEYYLGNFNSSIAVCTLSSINLLNKFTNSEILNHISIASRLLSENKGIDTIIEYVNNNQKINTIIICGKEVWGHKAGHSLFQLHQNGIDKNNKIINSTSPDPFFNVSKSKIQYFQNNASLVNMIYEIDLR
;
A
#
# COMPACT_ATOMS: atom_id res chain seq x y z
N MET A 1 25.45 3.39 -15.84
CA MET A 1 24.57 4.02 -14.83
C MET A 1 23.22 4.27 -15.47
N ASN A 2 22.16 3.71 -14.93
CA ASN A 2 20.82 3.87 -15.50
C ASN A 2 20.11 5.02 -14.76
N ILE A 3 20.32 6.25 -15.25
CA ILE A 3 19.78 7.49 -14.66
C ILE A 3 18.25 7.42 -14.49
N LEU A 4 17.55 6.78 -15.41
CA LEU A 4 16.11 6.60 -15.31
C LEU A 4 15.72 5.67 -14.15
N GLY A 5 16.48 4.61 -13.93
CA GLY A 5 16.28 3.69 -12.80
C GLY A 5 16.57 4.35 -11.45
N GLU A 6 17.57 5.23 -11.38
CA GLU A 6 17.86 6.02 -10.18
C GLU A 6 16.76 7.05 -9.90
N ILE A 7 16.28 7.76 -10.91
CA ILE A 7 15.18 8.74 -10.77
C ILE A 7 13.89 8.03 -10.33
N ILE A 8 13.56 6.89 -10.91
CA ILE A 8 12.39 6.08 -10.50
C ILE A 8 12.59 5.53 -9.08
N GLY A 9 13.79 5.07 -8.74
CA GLY A 9 14.14 4.60 -7.40
C GLY A 9 14.03 5.69 -6.35
N ASP A 10 14.54 6.89 -6.63
CA ASP A 10 14.45 8.03 -5.73
C ASP A 10 13.01 8.58 -5.62
N PHE A 11 12.27 8.59 -6.71
CA PHE A 11 10.86 8.95 -6.72
C PHE A 11 10.03 7.95 -5.87
N CYS A 12 10.30 6.65 -5.97
CA CYS A 12 9.69 5.64 -5.11
C CYS A 12 10.09 5.81 -3.64
N LYS A 13 11.34 6.16 -3.33
CA LYS A 13 11.79 6.46 -1.96
C LYS A 13 11.09 7.68 -1.37
N VAL A 14 10.81 8.70 -2.16
CA VAL A 14 10.05 9.90 -1.73
C VAL A 14 8.58 9.58 -1.50
N ILE A 15 8.01 8.69 -2.29
CA ILE A 15 6.58 8.33 -2.24
C ILE A 15 6.30 7.19 -1.25
N LEU A 16 7.24 6.28 -1.06
CA LEU A 16 7.15 5.17 -0.11
C LEU A 16 8.07 5.45 1.09
N PRO A 17 7.55 5.89 2.26
CA PRO A 17 8.36 6.20 3.43
C PRO A 17 8.98 4.97 4.10
N ILE A 18 8.86 3.79 3.51
CA ILE A 18 9.56 2.56 3.92
C ILE A 18 10.55 2.23 2.79
N PRO A 19 11.74 2.87 2.76
CA PRO A 19 12.58 2.90 1.58
C PRO A 19 13.25 1.56 1.23
N GLU A 20 13.21 0.57 2.10
CA GLU A 20 14.03 -0.63 1.96
C GLU A 20 13.24 -1.92 1.76
N GLU A 21 11.90 -1.86 1.70
CA GLU A 21 11.08 -3.06 1.75
C GLU A 21 9.96 -3.05 0.70
N TYR A 22 10.34 -2.87 -0.56
CA TYR A 22 9.43 -3.06 -1.69
C TYR A 22 10.19 -3.65 -2.90
N TYR A 23 9.43 -4.27 -3.79
CA TYR A 23 9.93 -4.78 -5.06
C TYR A 23 9.05 -4.27 -6.20
N LEU A 24 9.69 -3.67 -7.21
CA LEU A 24 9.03 -3.27 -8.44
C LEU A 24 8.86 -4.47 -9.35
N GLY A 25 7.70 -4.60 -9.93
CA GLY A 25 7.36 -5.64 -10.88
C GLY A 25 7.07 -5.06 -12.28
N ASN A 26 5.98 -5.51 -12.87
CA ASN A 26 5.55 -5.06 -14.20
C ASN A 26 4.88 -3.68 -14.12
N PHE A 27 5.55 -2.67 -14.63
CA PHE A 27 5.06 -1.29 -14.65
C PHE A 27 3.70 -1.12 -15.38
N ASN A 28 3.33 -2.03 -16.28
CA ASN A 28 2.05 -2.00 -16.98
C ASN A 28 0.90 -2.67 -16.21
N SER A 29 1.19 -3.34 -15.10
CA SER A 29 0.16 -3.97 -14.29
C SER A 29 -0.66 -2.92 -13.52
N SER A 30 -1.95 -3.22 -13.35
CA SER A 30 -2.87 -2.42 -12.52
C SER A 30 -2.99 -2.94 -11.08
N ILE A 31 -2.20 -3.95 -10.71
CA ILE A 31 -2.27 -4.62 -9.41
C ILE A 31 -1.07 -4.24 -8.56
N ALA A 32 -1.32 -3.80 -7.33
CA ALA A 32 -0.33 -3.65 -6.28
C ALA A 32 -0.58 -4.66 -5.16
N VAL A 33 0.47 -5.05 -4.44
CA VAL A 33 0.38 -6.00 -3.32
C VAL A 33 1.01 -5.39 -2.07
N CYS A 34 0.29 -5.52 -0.96
CA CYS A 34 0.71 -5.11 0.37
C CYS A 34 0.84 -6.34 1.28
N THR A 35 2.04 -6.62 1.77
CA THR A 35 2.28 -7.81 2.62
C THR A 35 2.22 -7.52 4.12
N LEU A 36 1.77 -6.34 4.50
CA LEU A 36 1.68 -5.89 5.91
C LEU A 36 3.01 -6.09 6.65
N SER A 37 3.01 -6.82 7.79
CA SER A 37 4.24 -7.09 8.55
C SER A 37 5.08 -8.26 8.00
N SER A 38 4.61 -8.99 6.99
CA SER A 38 5.23 -10.24 6.52
C SER A 38 6.38 -10.01 5.57
N ILE A 39 7.59 -9.74 6.08
CA ILE A 39 8.81 -9.58 5.27
C ILE A 39 9.18 -10.85 4.50
N ASN A 40 8.99 -12.02 5.09
CA ASN A 40 9.30 -13.30 4.42
C ASN A 40 8.40 -13.53 3.21
N LEU A 41 7.12 -13.14 3.30
CA LEU A 41 6.20 -13.20 2.16
C LEU A 41 6.64 -12.21 1.06
N LEU A 42 6.99 -10.98 1.43
CA LEU A 42 7.50 -9.99 0.49
C LEU A 42 8.75 -10.51 -0.26
N ASN A 43 9.70 -11.12 0.47
CA ASN A 43 10.92 -11.66 -0.14
C ASN A 43 10.65 -12.83 -1.09
N LYS A 44 9.60 -13.60 -0.89
CA LYS A 44 9.21 -14.68 -1.83
C LYS A 44 8.84 -14.15 -3.21
N PHE A 45 8.33 -12.92 -3.32
CA PHE A 45 7.99 -12.31 -4.61
C PHE A 45 9.21 -12.16 -5.53
N THR A 46 10.41 -11.91 -4.98
CA THR A 46 11.63 -11.76 -5.79
C THR A 46 12.01 -13.01 -6.58
N ASN A 47 11.62 -14.18 -6.08
CA ASN A 47 11.92 -15.48 -6.69
C ASN A 47 10.70 -16.10 -7.36
N SER A 48 9.65 -15.34 -7.59
CA SER A 48 8.41 -15.82 -8.19
C SER A 48 8.09 -15.07 -9.47
N GLU A 49 7.36 -15.74 -10.37
CA GLU A 49 6.83 -15.11 -11.58
C GLU A 49 5.73 -14.08 -11.29
N ILE A 50 5.22 -14.02 -10.06
CA ILE A 50 4.15 -13.11 -9.64
C ILE A 50 4.54 -11.66 -9.88
N LEU A 51 5.81 -11.28 -9.66
CA LEU A 51 6.30 -9.93 -9.96
C LEU A 51 6.06 -9.49 -11.41
N ASN A 52 6.00 -10.42 -12.36
CA ASN A 52 5.70 -10.11 -13.75
C ASN A 52 4.23 -9.68 -13.96
N HIS A 53 3.37 -9.97 -13.00
CA HIS A 53 1.93 -9.72 -13.09
C HIS A 53 1.44 -8.59 -12.17
N ILE A 54 2.28 -8.09 -11.28
CA ILE A 54 1.95 -6.99 -10.36
C ILE A 54 2.87 -5.80 -10.59
N SER A 55 2.41 -4.60 -10.32
CA SER A 55 3.19 -3.36 -10.47
C SER A 55 4.24 -3.21 -9.36
N ILE A 56 3.84 -3.49 -8.14
CA ILE A 56 4.68 -3.35 -6.95
C ILE A 56 4.21 -4.30 -5.85
N ALA A 57 5.15 -4.84 -5.10
CA ALA A 57 4.93 -5.49 -3.82
C ALA A 57 5.65 -4.72 -2.71
N SER A 58 4.96 -4.36 -1.63
CA SER A 58 5.54 -3.62 -0.51
C SER A 58 4.94 -4.03 0.82
N ARG A 59 5.54 -3.55 1.91
CA ARG A 59 4.94 -3.63 3.25
C ARG A 59 4.07 -2.42 3.53
N LEU A 60 3.14 -2.55 4.48
CA LEU A 60 2.40 -1.46 5.10
C LEU A 60 2.51 -1.63 6.62
N LEU A 61 3.20 -0.74 7.31
CA LEU A 61 3.54 -0.90 8.72
C LEU A 61 2.85 0.11 9.66
N SER A 62 2.27 1.18 9.12
CA SER A 62 1.63 2.20 9.95
C SER A 62 0.26 2.61 9.39
N GLU A 63 -0.64 2.92 10.31
CA GLU A 63 -2.01 3.36 10.04
C GLU A 63 -2.13 4.82 9.60
N ASN A 64 -1.03 5.55 9.58
CA ASN A 64 -0.95 6.95 9.15
C ASN A 64 -0.01 7.13 7.95
N LYS A 65 1.28 7.38 8.16
CA LYS A 65 2.25 7.63 7.08
C LYS A 65 2.30 6.53 6.01
N GLY A 66 2.16 5.26 6.42
CA GLY A 66 2.14 4.15 5.47
C GLY A 66 0.92 4.21 4.55
N ILE A 67 -0.24 4.51 5.09
CA ILE A 67 -1.47 4.64 4.30
C ILE A 67 -1.44 5.92 3.46
N ASP A 68 -0.95 7.06 3.99
CA ASP A 68 -0.72 8.28 3.21
C ASP A 68 0.07 7.99 1.94
N THR A 69 1.13 7.18 2.07
CA THR A 69 1.97 6.76 0.95
C THR A 69 1.22 5.93 -0.08
N ILE A 70 0.38 5.00 0.35
CA ILE A 70 -0.44 4.19 -0.58
C ILE A 70 -1.38 5.09 -1.37
N ILE A 71 -2.03 6.04 -0.71
CA ILE A 71 -2.95 6.98 -1.37
C ILE A 71 -2.20 7.84 -2.38
N GLU A 72 -1.05 8.39 -2.00
CA GLU A 72 -0.21 9.16 -2.92
C GLU A 72 0.27 8.32 -4.11
N TYR A 73 0.68 7.08 -3.85
CA TYR A 73 1.12 6.17 -4.91
C TYR A 73 0.00 5.90 -5.93
N VAL A 74 -1.22 5.61 -5.46
CA VAL A 74 -2.37 5.36 -6.34
C VAL A 74 -2.76 6.62 -7.11
N ASN A 75 -2.74 7.80 -6.49
CA ASN A 75 -3.03 9.06 -7.17
C ASN A 75 -2.00 9.39 -8.26
N ASN A 76 -0.73 9.06 -8.02
CA ASN A 76 0.35 9.30 -8.97
C ASN A 76 0.49 8.20 -10.04
N ASN A 77 -0.10 7.03 -9.81
CA ASN A 77 -0.09 5.88 -10.71
C ASN A 77 -1.52 5.43 -11.01
N GLN A 78 -2.24 6.24 -11.77
CA GLN A 78 -3.68 6.10 -11.99
C GLN A 78 -4.13 4.79 -12.68
N LYS A 79 -3.19 4.02 -13.23
CA LYS A 79 -3.47 2.66 -13.72
C LYS A 79 -3.66 1.63 -12.61
N ILE A 80 -3.18 1.90 -11.38
CA ILE A 80 -3.40 1.02 -10.24
C ILE A 80 -4.87 1.10 -9.83
N ASN A 81 -5.57 -0.02 -9.96
CA ASN A 81 -6.99 -0.13 -9.62
C ASN A 81 -7.29 -1.28 -8.65
N THR A 82 -6.30 -2.10 -8.32
CA THR A 82 -6.46 -3.23 -7.40
C THR A 82 -5.28 -3.30 -6.45
N ILE A 83 -5.56 -3.36 -5.16
CA ILE A 83 -4.55 -3.55 -4.11
C ILE A 83 -4.91 -4.80 -3.32
N ILE A 84 -4.06 -5.80 -3.37
CA ILE A 84 -4.19 -7.02 -2.58
C ILE A 84 -3.48 -6.80 -1.24
N ILE A 85 -4.22 -6.95 -0.15
CA ILE A 85 -3.69 -6.83 1.21
C ILE A 85 -3.57 -8.23 1.79
N CYS A 86 -2.35 -8.68 2.03
CA CYS A 86 -2.05 -10.04 2.51
C CYS A 86 -1.00 -10.03 3.62
N GLY A 87 -0.64 -11.21 4.12
CA GLY A 87 0.32 -11.35 5.20
C GLY A 87 -0.28 -11.11 6.58
N LYS A 88 0.59 -11.06 7.58
CA LYS A 88 0.17 -10.84 8.98
C LYS A 88 -0.13 -9.38 9.24
N GLU A 89 -1.24 -9.12 9.90
CA GLU A 89 -1.58 -7.78 10.38
C GLU A 89 -0.46 -7.18 11.26
N VAL A 90 -0.31 -5.88 11.22
CA VAL A 90 0.71 -5.17 12.02
C VAL A 90 0.26 -5.10 13.47
N TRP A 91 0.93 -5.84 14.32
CA TRP A 91 0.60 -5.89 15.74
C TRP A 91 0.68 -4.49 16.38
N GLY A 92 -0.36 -4.11 17.10
CA GLY A 92 -0.47 -2.80 17.74
C GLY A 92 -0.94 -1.67 16.82
N HIS A 93 -0.54 -1.63 15.56
CA HIS A 93 -0.91 -0.56 14.61
C HIS A 93 -2.16 -0.87 13.78
N LYS A 94 -2.45 -2.14 13.51
CA LYS A 94 -3.61 -2.57 12.71
C LYS A 94 -3.72 -1.80 11.38
N ALA A 95 -2.60 -1.73 10.67
CA ALA A 95 -2.49 -0.93 9.45
C ALA A 95 -3.41 -1.41 8.32
N GLY A 96 -3.55 -2.74 8.16
CA GLY A 96 -4.49 -3.33 7.21
C GLY A 96 -5.94 -3.01 7.54
N HIS A 97 -6.33 -3.18 8.81
CA HIS A 97 -7.66 -2.79 9.29
C HIS A 97 -7.96 -1.31 8.99
N SER A 98 -7.02 -0.42 9.31
CA SER A 98 -7.19 1.01 9.06
C SER A 98 -7.33 1.35 7.59
N LEU A 99 -6.56 0.69 6.70
CA LEU A 99 -6.68 0.87 5.26
C LEU A 99 -8.08 0.50 4.75
N PHE A 100 -8.63 -0.64 5.21
CA PHE A 100 -10.01 -1.03 4.87
C PHE A 100 -11.04 -0.04 5.41
N GLN A 101 -10.89 0.42 6.65
CA GLN A 101 -11.80 1.41 7.24
C GLN A 101 -11.76 2.74 6.48
N LEU A 102 -10.57 3.21 6.09
CA LEU A 102 -10.43 4.40 5.27
C LEU A 102 -11.11 4.24 3.92
N HIS A 103 -10.88 3.13 3.24
CA HIS A 103 -11.48 2.87 1.94
C HIS A 103 -13.00 2.84 2.01
N GLN A 104 -13.56 2.23 3.05
CA GLN A 104 -15.00 2.06 3.22
C GLN A 104 -15.70 3.34 3.75
N ASN A 105 -15.09 4.03 4.71
CA ASN A 105 -15.76 5.07 5.50
C ASN A 105 -15.12 6.46 5.35
N GLY A 106 -13.89 6.55 4.83
CA GLY A 106 -13.18 7.83 4.73
C GLY A 106 -12.68 8.35 6.06
N ILE A 107 -12.57 9.68 6.16
CA ILE A 107 -12.11 10.41 7.34
C ILE A 107 -13.18 11.35 7.87
N ASP A 108 -13.14 11.61 9.18
CA ASP A 108 -14.00 12.57 9.85
C ASP A 108 -13.50 14.03 9.72
N LYS A 109 -14.18 14.96 10.37
CA LYS A 109 -13.81 16.40 10.39
C LYS A 109 -12.45 16.69 11.01
N ASN A 110 -11.90 15.77 11.80
CA ASN A 110 -10.60 15.89 12.46
C ASN A 110 -9.48 15.15 11.69
N ASN A 111 -9.75 14.72 10.45
CA ASN A 111 -8.85 13.92 9.62
C ASN A 111 -8.52 12.54 10.22
N LYS A 112 -9.39 12.01 11.05
CA LYS A 112 -9.27 10.66 11.63
C LYS A 112 -10.04 9.65 10.79
N ILE A 113 -9.46 8.47 10.55
CA ILE A 113 -10.16 7.37 9.87
C ILE A 113 -11.38 6.94 10.68
N ILE A 114 -12.56 7.01 10.04
CA ILE A 114 -13.82 6.61 10.66
C ILE A 114 -13.80 5.10 10.96
N ASN A 115 -14.19 4.71 12.16
CA ASN A 115 -14.23 3.32 12.66
C ASN A 115 -12.87 2.62 12.78
N SER A 116 -11.75 3.32 12.57
CA SER A 116 -10.45 2.71 12.86
C SER A 116 -10.23 2.56 14.37
N THR A 117 -9.74 1.38 14.77
CA THR A 117 -9.33 1.07 16.16
C THR A 117 -7.82 1.13 16.35
N SER A 118 -7.10 1.65 15.38
CA SER A 118 -5.66 1.89 15.46
C SER A 118 -5.33 3.04 16.40
N PRO A 119 -4.12 3.09 16.99
CA PRO A 119 -3.78 4.10 17.97
C PRO A 119 -3.66 5.53 17.41
N ASP A 120 -3.22 5.70 16.17
CA ASP A 120 -2.98 7.02 15.57
C ASP A 120 -3.46 7.09 14.11
N PRO A 121 -4.77 6.93 13.83
CA PRO A 121 -5.31 6.87 12.49
C PRO A 121 -5.62 8.26 11.92
N PHE A 122 -4.66 9.19 11.97
CA PHE A 122 -4.80 10.56 11.47
C PHE A 122 -4.04 10.79 10.17
N PHE A 123 -4.61 11.62 9.29
CA PHE A 123 -4.14 11.85 7.93
C PHE A 123 -3.73 13.28 7.64
N ASN A 124 -2.72 13.40 6.76
CA ASN A 124 -2.30 14.66 6.17
C ASN A 124 -2.64 14.78 4.68
N VAL A 125 -3.12 13.71 4.06
CA VAL A 125 -3.50 13.70 2.64
C VAL A 125 -4.83 14.43 2.43
N SER A 126 -4.96 15.14 1.31
CA SER A 126 -6.17 15.88 0.99
C SER A 126 -7.39 14.95 0.79
N LYS A 127 -8.57 15.46 1.12
CA LYS A 127 -9.84 14.73 0.92
C LYS A 127 -10.06 14.31 -0.53
N SER A 128 -9.65 15.12 -1.50
CA SER A 128 -9.78 14.79 -2.92
C SER A 128 -8.95 13.58 -3.32
N LYS A 129 -7.75 13.42 -2.78
CA LYS A 129 -6.91 12.25 -3.02
C LYS A 129 -7.47 10.99 -2.36
N ILE A 130 -8.04 11.12 -1.16
CA ILE A 130 -8.74 10.01 -0.49
C ILE A 130 -9.96 9.57 -1.31
N GLN A 131 -10.77 10.53 -1.80
CA GLN A 131 -11.92 10.22 -2.65
C GLN A 131 -11.51 9.55 -3.96
N TYR A 132 -10.42 10.01 -4.60
CA TYR A 132 -9.89 9.35 -5.79
C TYR A 132 -9.53 7.90 -5.48
N PHE A 133 -8.80 7.64 -4.40
CA PHE A 133 -8.44 6.31 -3.95
C PHE A 133 -9.68 5.42 -3.71
N GLN A 134 -10.68 5.92 -2.97
CA GLN A 134 -11.92 5.19 -2.70
C GLN A 134 -12.70 4.82 -3.98
N ASN A 135 -12.70 5.71 -4.96
CA ASN A 135 -13.49 5.53 -6.19
C ASN A 135 -12.77 4.71 -7.27
N ASN A 136 -11.44 4.66 -7.25
CA ASN A 136 -10.66 4.09 -8.34
C ASN A 136 -9.82 2.86 -7.95
N ALA A 137 -9.60 2.61 -6.67
CA ALA A 137 -8.90 1.42 -6.20
C ALA A 137 -9.87 0.45 -5.51
N SER A 138 -9.78 -0.82 -5.85
CA SER A 138 -10.44 -1.91 -5.12
C SER A 138 -9.46 -2.57 -4.17
N LEU A 139 -9.89 -2.87 -2.95
CA LEU A 139 -9.09 -3.60 -1.97
C LEU A 139 -9.53 -5.06 -1.90
N VAL A 140 -8.57 -5.97 -2.02
CA VAL A 140 -8.78 -7.42 -1.86
C VAL A 140 -8.22 -7.84 -0.51
N ASN A 141 -9.07 -8.36 0.36
CA ASN A 141 -8.68 -8.80 1.69
C ASN A 141 -8.18 -10.24 1.68
N MET A 142 -6.88 -10.39 1.84
CA MET A 142 -6.18 -11.66 2.03
C MET A 142 -5.29 -11.60 3.29
N ILE A 143 -5.69 -10.82 4.29
CA ILE A 143 -4.97 -10.73 5.57
C ILE A 143 -4.91 -12.13 6.20
N TYR A 144 -3.72 -12.51 6.70
CA TYR A 144 -3.31 -13.82 7.19
C TYR A 144 -2.96 -14.86 6.11
N GLU A 145 -3.17 -14.59 4.83
CA GLU A 145 -2.54 -15.40 3.79
C GLU A 145 -1.05 -15.07 3.70
N ILE A 146 -0.21 -16.08 3.95
CA ILE A 146 1.25 -15.94 4.07
C ILE A 146 2.03 -16.80 3.05
N ASP A 147 1.32 -17.40 2.12
CA ASP A 147 1.90 -18.27 1.08
C ASP A 147 1.47 -17.83 -0.33
N LEU A 148 2.33 -18.09 -1.32
CA LEU A 148 2.10 -17.76 -2.73
C LEU A 148 1.43 -18.92 -3.51
N ARG A 149 0.49 -19.61 -2.93
CA ARG A 149 -0.23 -20.69 -3.62
C ARG A 149 -1.32 -20.18 -4.54
#